data_8d8a02a8a58c087da387c8ab562e4a05
#
_entry.id   8d8a02a8a58c087da387c8ab562e4a05
#
_cell.length_a   1.000
_cell.length_b   1.000
_cell.length_c   1.000
_cell.angle_alpha   90.00
_cell.angle_beta   90.00
_cell.angle_gamma   90.00
#
_symmetry.space_group_name_H-M   'P 1'
#
loop_
_entity.id
_entity.type
_entity.pdbx_description
1 polymer ?
#
loop_
_entity_poly.entity_id
_entity_poly.type
_entity_poly.pdbx_seq_one_letter_code
_entity_poly.pdbx_strand_id
1 'polypeptide(L)'
;SPLRLIHNYVVTSEDFEHTYGLLRTLDIDRKKRIKGISSGRADILPSAFAAIAAFKKYTERDNIIVSSSGLRTGLIFNYSVPSTVDKPISDVLTFSLASLAELYHCEKQHTDNVVNLSIQLFKQLRVLHKFPRQYLRILKVAAYLHESGKAVQYYNYPKHSGYIIRNAAINGLSHRDIVLASFVTANTTMEDINAADWARYSCFLTEEDVEVVKKMGTILRIAEALDRSRTGVVTGINCDILGDSVIMKTELAGEAELELASAVELAPDFRRVFKKNL
;
A
#
# COMPACT_ATOMS: atom_id res chain seq x y z
N SER A 1 -4.74 -16.41 5.30
CA SER A 1 -3.96 -15.24 4.91
C SER A 1 -3.09 -14.76 6.07
N PRO A 2 -1.81 -14.46 5.87
CA PRO A 2 -0.95 -13.87 6.89
C PRO A 2 -1.36 -12.43 7.26
N LEU A 3 -2.03 -11.72 6.37
CA LEU A 3 -2.72 -10.48 6.70
C LEU A 3 -4.03 -10.79 7.42
N ARG A 4 -4.22 -10.21 8.60
CA ARG A 4 -5.48 -10.33 9.36
C ARG A 4 -6.53 -9.30 8.92
N LEU A 5 -6.46 -8.85 7.68
CA LEU A 5 -7.40 -7.92 7.09
C LEU A 5 -8.53 -8.70 6.40
N ILE A 6 -9.77 -8.34 6.70
CA ILE A 6 -10.96 -8.91 6.05
C ILE A 6 -11.32 -8.10 4.80
N HIS A 7 -11.14 -6.79 4.85
CA HIS A 7 -11.43 -5.89 3.72
C HIS A 7 -10.55 -6.23 2.52
N ASN A 8 -11.16 -6.30 1.34
CA ASN A 8 -10.52 -6.71 0.08
C ASN A 8 -9.92 -8.14 0.06
N TYR A 9 -10.34 -9.01 1.01
CA TYR A 9 -10.02 -10.43 0.91
C TYR A 9 -10.79 -11.04 -0.26
N VAL A 10 -10.07 -11.72 -1.14
CA VAL A 10 -10.64 -12.40 -2.29
C VAL A 10 -10.93 -13.85 -1.92
N VAL A 11 -12.20 -14.22 -1.96
CA VAL A 11 -12.66 -15.61 -1.82
C VAL A 11 -12.80 -16.18 -3.23
N THR A 12 -11.98 -17.18 -3.55
CA THR A 12 -12.05 -17.88 -4.84
C THR A 12 -13.29 -18.76 -4.94
N SER A 13 -13.67 -19.18 -6.15
CA SER A 13 -14.72 -20.16 -6.35
C SER A 13 -14.47 -21.44 -5.57
N GLU A 14 -13.24 -21.93 -5.59
CA GLU A 14 -12.84 -23.17 -4.92
C GLU A 14 -13.00 -23.06 -3.40
N ASP A 15 -12.50 -21.99 -2.77
CA ASP A 15 -12.65 -21.72 -1.34
C ASP A 15 -14.10 -21.58 -0.93
N PHE A 16 -14.93 -20.93 -1.78
CA PHE A 16 -16.34 -20.76 -1.54
C PHE A 16 -17.08 -22.10 -1.57
N GLU A 17 -16.90 -22.90 -2.64
CA GLU A 17 -17.57 -24.19 -2.79
C GLU A 17 -17.14 -25.20 -1.70
N HIS A 18 -15.85 -25.22 -1.37
CA HIS A 18 -15.35 -26.05 -0.27
C HIS A 18 -16.01 -25.68 1.07
N THR A 19 -16.04 -24.37 1.40
CA THR A 19 -16.65 -23.90 2.64
C THR A 19 -18.14 -24.15 2.66
N TYR A 20 -18.84 -23.91 1.56
CA TYR A 20 -20.28 -24.15 1.43
C TYR A 20 -20.63 -25.64 1.57
N GLY A 21 -19.84 -26.51 0.94
CA GLY A 21 -19.97 -27.96 1.08
C GLY A 21 -19.86 -28.41 2.54
N LEU A 22 -18.84 -27.93 3.26
CA LEU A 22 -18.68 -28.21 4.70
C LEU A 22 -19.87 -27.72 5.52
N LEU A 23 -20.36 -26.50 5.28
CA LEU A 23 -21.49 -25.93 6.01
C LEU A 23 -22.80 -26.69 5.78
N ARG A 24 -22.96 -27.35 4.64
CA ARG A 24 -24.15 -28.18 4.34
C ARG A 24 -24.12 -29.52 5.03
N THR A 25 -22.94 -30.10 5.25
CA THR A 25 -22.79 -31.46 5.79
C THR A 25 -22.67 -31.52 7.31
N LEU A 26 -22.20 -30.46 7.95
CA LEU A 26 -21.99 -30.41 9.38
C LEU A 26 -23.31 -30.16 10.15
N ASP A 27 -23.45 -30.79 11.30
CA ASP A 27 -24.48 -30.46 12.28
C ASP A 27 -24.24 -29.10 12.94
N ILE A 28 -25.23 -28.58 13.65
CA ILE A 28 -25.18 -27.25 14.26
C ILE A 28 -24.09 -27.13 15.32
N ASP A 29 -23.83 -28.17 16.10
CA ASP A 29 -22.85 -28.10 17.18
C ASP A 29 -21.41 -28.10 16.63
N ARG A 30 -21.16 -28.85 15.57
CA ARG A 30 -19.91 -28.79 14.85
C ARG A 30 -19.70 -27.45 14.19
N LYS A 31 -20.71 -26.83 13.58
CA LYS A 31 -20.64 -25.47 13.01
C LYS A 31 -20.23 -24.43 14.05
N LYS A 32 -20.83 -24.50 15.25
CA LYS A 32 -20.50 -23.59 16.37
C LYS A 32 -19.03 -23.68 16.83
N ARG A 33 -18.37 -24.81 16.57
CA ARG A 33 -16.96 -25.05 16.94
C ARG A 33 -15.96 -24.55 15.88
N ILE A 34 -16.45 -24.18 14.69
CA ILE A 34 -15.56 -23.66 13.64
C ILE A 34 -15.06 -22.28 14.06
N LYS A 35 -13.74 -22.13 14.09
CA LYS A 35 -13.10 -20.85 14.43
C LYS A 35 -13.54 -19.74 13.44
N GLY A 36 -14.07 -18.66 13.97
CA GLY A 36 -14.57 -17.54 13.18
C GLY A 36 -16.10 -17.53 12.99
N ILE A 37 -16.80 -18.61 13.35
CA ILE A 37 -18.26 -18.66 13.35
C ILE A 37 -18.78 -18.31 14.75
N SER A 38 -19.60 -17.27 14.84
CA SER A 38 -20.29 -16.98 16.09
C SER A 38 -21.43 -17.98 16.31
N SER A 39 -21.59 -18.45 17.54
CA SER A 39 -22.61 -19.46 17.89
C SER A 39 -24.04 -19.04 17.50
N GLY A 40 -24.36 -17.74 17.61
CA GLY A 40 -25.67 -17.19 17.24
C GLY A 40 -25.91 -17.01 15.73
N ARG A 41 -24.92 -17.37 14.87
CA ARG A 41 -25.07 -17.30 13.41
C ARG A 41 -24.85 -18.66 12.73
N ALA A 42 -24.50 -19.68 13.47
CA ALA A 42 -24.14 -20.98 12.92
C ALA A 42 -25.28 -21.67 12.17
N ASP A 43 -26.52 -21.41 12.57
CA ASP A 43 -27.75 -21.94 11.98
C ASP A 43 -28.12 -21.30 10.65
N ILE A 44 -27.94 -19.99 10.52
CA ILE A 44 -28.28 -19.22 9.30
C ILE A 44 -27.22 -19.25 8.22
N LEU A 45 -25.97 -19.62 8.54
CA LEU A 45 -24.87 -19.63 7.59
C LEU A 45 -25.11 -20.45 6.32
N PRO A 46 -25.66 -21.70 6.38
CA PRO A 46 -25.92 -22.46 5.16
C PRO A 46 -26.88 -21.74 4.21
N SER A 47 -27.90 -21.08 4.76
CA SER A 47 -28.86 -20.31 3.96
C SER A 47 -28.28 -19.07 3.37
N ALA A 48 -27.38 -18.36 4.13
CA ALA A 48 -26.65 -17.23 3.63
C ALA A 48 -25.70 -17.61 2.48
N PHE A 49 -24.98 -18.72 2.62
CA PHE A 49 -24.13 -19.24 1.55
C PHE A 49 -24.94 -19.69 0.33
N ALA A 50 -26.13 -20.27 0.52
CA ALA A 50 -27.03 -20.62 -0.59
C ALA A 50 -27.45 -19.38 -1.39
N ALA A 51 -27.81 -18.28 -0.70
CA ALA A 51 -28.15 -17.02 -1.34
C ALA A 51 -26.96 -16.44 -2.14
N ILE A 52 -25.74 -16.47 -1.56
CA ILE A 52 -24.53 -16.01 -2.24
C ILE A 52 -24.22 -16.91 -3.46
N ALA A 53 -24.38 -18.22 -3.33
CA ALA A 53 -24.20 -19.18 -4.44
C ALA A 53 -25.16 -18.89 -5.61
N ALA A 54 -26.45 -18.63 -5.30
CA ALA A 54 -27.44 -18.26 -6.30
C ALA A 54 -27.07 -16.92 -6.99
N PHE A 55 -26.64 -15.92 -6.23
CA PHE A 55 -26.20 -14.62 -6.76
C PHE A 55 -24.96 -14.76 -7.63
N LYS A 56 -23.96 -15.54 -7.18
CA LYS A 56 -22.73 -15.83 -7.92
C LYS A 56 -23.07 -16.48 -9.29
N LYS A 57 -23.97 -17.47 -9.28
CA LYS A 57 -24.44 -18.12 -10.51
C LYS A 57 -25.17 -17.14 -11.44
N TYR A 58 -26.03 -16.28 -10.89
CA TYR A 58 -26.77 -15.29 -11.68
C TYR A 58 -25.85 -14.24 -12.32
N THR A 59 -24.79 -13.83 -11.62
CA THR A 59 -23.85 -12.80 -12.09
C THR A 59 -22.67 -13.35 -12.89
N GLU A 60 -22.55 -14.67 -13.00
CA GLU A 60 -21.46 -15.37 -13.71
C GLU A 60 -20.06 -14.90 -13.24
N ARG A 61 -19.89 -14.67 -11.92
CA ARG A 61 -18.64 -14.23 -11.32
C ARG A 61 -17.99 -15.33 -10.51
N ASP A 62 -16.65 -15.48 -10.70
CA ASP A 62 -15.87 -16.53 -10.03
C ASP A 62 -15.43 -16.12 -8.62
N ASN A 63 -15.09 -14.86 -8.43
CA ASN A 63 -14.51 -14.39 -7.18
C ASN A 63 -15.49 -13.50 -6.40
N ILE A 64 -15.41 -13.57 -5.07
CA ILE A 64 -16.12 -12.70 -4.15
C ILE A 64 -15.09 -11.85 -3.41
N ILE A 65 -15.23 -10.54 -3.46
CA ILE A 65 -14.40 -9.62 -2.69
C ILE A 65 -15.15 -9.23 -1.42
N VAL A 66 -14.55 -9.49 -0.27
CA VAL A 66 -15.16 -9.20 1.03
C VAL A 66 -14.96 -7.72 1.36
N SER A 67 -16.05 -7.04 1.73
CA SER A 67 -16.00 -5.70 2.30
C SER A 67 -16.18 -5.74 3.81
N SER A 68 -15.30 -5.06 4.56
CA SER A 68 -15.52 -4.83 5.99
C SER A 68 -16.44 -3.64 6.26
N SER A 69 -16.77 -2.87 5.22
CA SER A 69 -17.70 -1.73 5.31
C SER A 69 -19.12 -2.18 5.00
N GLY A 70 -20.04 -1.84 5.88
CA GLY A 70 -21.46 -2.16 5.73
C GLY A 70 -22.34 -0.92 5.78
N LEU A 71 -23.67 -1.12 5.73
CA LEU A 71 -24.66 -0.05 5.74
C LEU A 71 -24.48 0.94 6.90
N ARG A 72 -24.20 0.45 8.11
CA ARG A 72 -23.96 1.31 9.27
C ARG A 72 -22.74 2.20 9.11
N THR A 73 -21.65 1.65 8.57
CA THR A 73 -20.43 2.42 8.26
C THR A 73 -20.74 3.50 7.24
N GLY A 74 -21.50 3.19 6.20
CA GLY A 74 -21.93 4.14 5.20
C GLY A 74 -22.78 5.28 5.75
N LEU A 75 -23.72 4.97 6.67
CA LEU A 75 -24.55 5.98 7.34
C LEU A 75 -23.67 6.91 8.20
N ILE A 76 -22.80 6.35 9.07
CA ILE A 76 -21.90 7.15 9.90
C ILE A 76 -21.02 8.04 9.02
N PHE A 77 -20.42 7.48 7.97
CA PHE A 77 -19.62 8.22 7.00
C PHE A 77 -20.40 9.39 6.38
N ASN A 78 -21.67 9.16 5.99
CA ASN A 78 -22.51 10.18 5.38
C ASN A 78 -22.78 11.36 6.32
N TYR A 79 -22.87 11.11 7.63
CA TYR A 79 -23.07 12.15 8.64
C TYR A 79 -21.76 12.82 9.09
N SER A 80 -20.67 12.07 9.18
CA SER A 80 -19.41 12.55 9.74
C SER A 80 -18.55 13.32 8.73
N VAL A 81 -18.66 12.97 7.43
CA VAL A 81 -17.89 13.66 6.38
C VAL A 81 -18.62 14.94 5.97
N PRO A 82 -17.92 16.10 5.94
CA PRO A 82 -18.49 17.37 5.56
C PRO A 82 -19.23 17.33 4.22
N SER A 83 -20.28 18.13 4.08
CA SER A 83 -21.04 18.24 2.82
C SER A 83 -20.24 18.81 1.64
N THR A 84 -19.09 19.45 1.94
CA THR A 84 -18.13 19.93 0.94
C THR A 84 -17.34 18.81 0.24
N VAL A 85 -17.39 17.59 0.77
CA VAL A 85 -16.77 16.42 0.15
C VAL A 85 -17.78 15.73 -0.77
N ASP A 86 -17.43 15.58 -2.04
CA ASP A 86 -18.25 14.86 -3.02
C ASP A 86 -18.49 13.41 -2.59
N LYS A 87 -19.73 12.97 -2.69
CA LYS A 87 -20.15 11.60 -2.35
C LYS A 87 -20.87 10.96 -3.55
N PRO A 88 -20.48 9.74 -3.95
CA PRO A 88 -19.40 8.91 -3.40
C PRO A 88 -18.00 9.47 -3.69
N ILE A 89 -17.04 9.18 -2.80
CA ILE A 89 -15.64 9.60 -2.97
C ILE A 89 -15.06 8.97 -4.23
N SER A 90 -14.59 9.79 -5.16
CA SER A 90 -14.06 9.34 -6.45
C SER A 90 -12.67 8.68 -6.33
N ASP A 91 -11.78 9.23 -5.51
CA ASP A 91 -10.45 8.65 -5.20
C ASP A 91 -10.39 8.18 -3.75
N VAL A 92 -10.99 7.00 -3.53
CA VAL A 92 -11.06 6.35 -2.21
C VAL A 92 -9.67 6.06 -1.64
N LEU A 93 -8.69 5.73 -2.49
CA LEU A 93 -7.33 5.46 -2.04
C LEU A 93 -6.68 6.72 -1.47
N THR A 94 -6.65 7.81 -2.24
CA THR A 94 -6.03 9.06 -1.77
C THR A 94 -6.73 9.60 -0.53
N PHE A 95 -8.06 9.53 -0.47
CA PHE A 95 -8.81 9.92 0.73
C PHE A 95 -8.42 9.08 1.95
N SER A 96 -8.33 7.76 1.79
CA SER A 96 -7.93 6.84 2.87
C SER A 96 -6.49 7.12 3.35
N LEU A 97 -5.56 7.39 2.44
CA LEU A 97 -4.18 7.69 2.77
C LEU A 97 -4.02 9.02 3.48
N ALA A 98 -4.72 10.06 3.03
CA ALA A 98 -4.70 11.37 3.68
C ALA A 98 -5.25 11.28 5.11
N SER A 99 -6.36 10.56 5.31
CA SER A 99 -6.94 10.34 6.64
C SER A 99 -6.01 9.56 7.57
N LEU A 100 -5.27 8.58 7.05
CA LEU A 100 -4.28 7.83 7.84
C LEU A 100 -3.05 8.67 8.15
N ALA A 101 -2.56 9.47 7.20
CA ALA A 101 -1.44 10.37 7.43
C ALA A 101 -1.77 11.39 8.53
N GLU A 102 -2.99 11.93 8.54
CA GLU A 102 -3.47 12.80 9.62
C GLU A 102 -3.55 12.07 10.96
N LEU A 103 -4.11 10.85 10.98
CA LEU A 103 -4.23 10.01 12.19
C LEU A 103 -2.87 9.72 12.83
N TYR A 104 -1.84 9.49 12.02
CA TYR A 104 -0.47 9.21 12.48
C TYR A 104 0.40 10.46 12.57
N HIS A 105 -0.19 11.65 12.50
CA HIS A 105 0.48 12.94 12.63
C HIS A 105 1.64 13.14 11.64
N CYS A 106 1.51 12.60 10.43
CA CYS A 106 2.47 12.90 9.36
C CYS A 106 2.35 14.39 9.00
N GLU A 107 3.51 15.05 8.85
CA GLU A 107 3.53 16.45 8.47
C GLU A 107 3.02 16.64 7.05
N LYS A 108 1.93 17.35 6.89
CA LYS A 108 1.20 17.45 5.60
C LYS A 108 2.05 18.00 4.48
N GLN A 109 2.77 19.11 4.71
CA GLN A 109 3.58 19.77 3.68
C GLN A 109 4.67 18.83 3.17
N HIS A 110 5.44 18.22 4.07
CA HIS A 110 6.46 17.23 3.76
C HIS A 110 5.88 16.02 3.01
N THR A 111 4.81 15.45 3.55
CA THR A 111 4.15 14.29 2.93
C THR A 111 3.69 14.59 1.51
N ASP A 112 3.00 15.71 1.29
CA ASP A 112 2.49 16.11 -0.04
C ASP A 112 3.65 16.33 -1.02
N ASN A 113 4.77 16.93 -0.57
CA ASN A 113 5.94 17.13 -1.42
C ASN A 113 6.64 15.81 -1.77
N VAL A 114 6.90 14.95 -0.78
CA VAL A 114 7.49 13.62 -1.02
C VAL A 114 6.64 12.77 -1.96
N VAL A 115 5.31 12.81 -1.81
CA VAL A 115 4.37 12.13 -2.73
C VAL A 115 4.51 12.68 -4.15
N ASN A 116 4.54 14.02 -4.31
CA ASN A 116 4.67 14.66 -5.62
C ASN A 116 6.00 14.30 -6.29
N LEU A 117 7.13 14.43 -5.58
CA LEU A 117 8.47 14.10 -6.09
C LEU A 117 8.58 12.60 -6.42
N SER A 118 8.03 11.71 -5.59
CA SER A 118 7.97 10.27 -5.87
C SER A 118 7.22 9.94 -7.16
N ILE A 119 6.08 10.60 -7.40
CA ILE A 119 5.29 10.43 -8.62
C ILE A 119 6.05 10.93 -9.85
N GLN A 120 6.74 12.06 -9.75
CA GLN A 120 7.56 12.60 -10.82
C GLN A 120 8.71 11.66 -11.16
N LEU A 121 9.50 11.23 -10.16
CA LEU A 121 10.57 10.26 -10.32
C LEU A 121 10.09 8.95 -10.95
N PHE A 122 8.97 8.41 -10.49
CA PHE A 122 8.40 7.20 -11.08
C PHE A 122 8.09 7.38 -12.57
N LYS A 123 7.53 8.51 -12.97
CA LYS A 123 7.22 8.79 -14.38
C LYS A 123 8.50 8.99 -15.22
N GLN A 124 9.46 9.73 -14.69
CA GLN A 124 10.70 10.07 -15.38
C GLN A 124 11.63 8.84 -15.57
N LEU A 125 11.68 7.98 -14.55
CA LEU A 125 12.51 6.75 -14.58
C LEU A 125 11.80 5.52 -15.19
N ARG A 126 10.66 5.72 -15.88
CA ARG A 126 9.85 4.64 -16.43
C ARG A 126 10.65 3.69 -17.35
N VAL A 127 11.56 4.22 -18.15
CA VAL A 127 12.40 3.44 -19.06
C VAL A 127 13.36 2.52 -18.29
N LEU A 128 13.76 2.91 -17.08
CA LEU A 128 14.69 2.14 -16.24
C LEU A 128 13.96 1.10 -15.37
N HIS A 129 12.87 1.47 -14.72
CA HIS A 129 12.16 0.51 -13.86
C HIS A 129 11.23 -0.42 -14.66
N LYS A 130 10.67 0.03 -15.79
CA LYS A 130 9.78 -0.72 -16.69
C LYS A 130 8.48 -1.25 -16.04
N PHE A 131 8.09 -0.73 -14.87
CA PHE A 131 6.89 -1.17 -14.18
C PHE A 131 5.62 -0.62 -14.83
N PRO A 132 4.53 -1.40 -14.87
CA PRO A 132 3.21 -0.93 -15.27
C PRO A 132 2.72 0.24 -14.39
N ARG A 133 1.88 1.11 -14.96
CA ARG A 133 1.34 2.29 -14.26
C ARG A 133 0.62 1.95 -12.94
N GLN A 134 0.04 0.75 -12.85
CA GLN A 134 -0.65 0.30 -11.63
C GLN A 134 0.27 0.26 -10.39
N TYR A 135 1.59 0.11 -10.56
CA TYR A 135 2.54 0.14 -9.44
C TYR A 135 2.69 1.53 -8.81
N LEU A 136 2.27 2.60 -9.51
CA LEU A 136 2.28 3.95 -8.95
C LEU A 136 1.45 4.05 -7.67
N ARG A 137 0.36 3.28 -7.56
CA ARG A 137 -0.46 3.26 -6.33
C ARG A 137 0.30 2.69 -5.13
N ILE A 138 1.18 1.71 -5.35
CA ILE A 138 2.03 1.13 -4.30
C ILE A 138 3.02 2.18 -3.78
N LEU A 139 3.70 2.88 -4.69
CA LEU A 139 4.60 3.96 -4.35
C LEU A 139 3.87 5.12 -3.65
N LYS A 140 2.65 5.44 -4.10
CA LYS A 140 1.80 6.48 -3.48
C LYS A 140 1.50 6.14 -2.01
N VAL A 141 1.12 4.89 -1.71
CA VAL A 141 0.92 4.42 -0.33
C VAL A 141 2.18 4.57 0.50
N ALA A 142 3.30 4.10 -0.05
CA ALA A 142 4.59 4.17 0.64
C ALA A 142 4.97 5.63 0.94
N ALA A 143 4.80 6.53 -0.02
CA ALA A 143 5.13 7.95 0.15
C ALA A 143 4.20 8.68 1.12
N TYR A 144 2.89 8.39 1.13
CA TYR A 144 1.97 8.99 2.10
C TYR A 144 2.25 8.57 3.55
N LEU A 145 2.67 7.32 3.75
CA LEU A 145 2.78 6.73 5.08
C LEU A 145 4.23 6.44 5.49
N HIS A 146 5.23 6.96 4.77
CA HIS A 146 6.65 6.67 5.05
C HIS A 146 7.07 7.07 6.46
N GLU A 147 6.52 8.13 7.01
CA GLU A 147 6.80 8.63 8.35
C GLU A 147 5.81 8.18 9.43
N SER A 148 4.73 7.48 9.08
CA SER A 148 3.69 7.09 10.04
C SER A 148 4.23 6.32 11.25
N GLY A 149 5.33 5.61 11.08
CA GLY A 149 6.01 4.87 12.15
C GLY A 149 6.63 5.75 13.24
N LYS A 150 6.84 7.05 12.98
CA LYS A 150 7.30 8.00 13.99
C LYS A 150 6.32 8.14 15.16
N ALA A 151 5.02 7.91 14.91
CA ALA A 151 4.01 7.85 15.97
C ALA A 151 4.23 6.69 16.95
N VAL A 152 4.98 5.65 16.56
CA VAL A 152 5.37 4.53 17.43
C VAL A 152 6.71 4.83 18.10
N GLN A 153 7.73 5.09 17.28
CA GLN A 153 9.08 5.40 17.73
C GLN A 153 9.89 6.04 16.59
N TYR A 154 10.75 7.01 16.93
CA TYR A 154 11.61 7.67 15.94
C TYR A 154 12.65 6.73 15.34
N TYR A 155 13.33 5.92 16.18
CA TYR A 155 14.31 4.96 15.70
C TYR A 155 13.63 3.82 14.94
N ASN A 156 14.16 3.48 13.76
CA ASN A 156 13.61 2.46 12.87
C ASN A 156 12.16 2.74 12.42
N TYR A 157 11.71 4.00 12.40
CA TYR A 157 10.36 4.36 11.98
C TYR A 157 9.95 3.78 10.62
N PRO A 158 10.82 3.58 9.62
CA PRO A 158 10.40 2.96 8.36
C PRO A 158 9.87 1.53 8.55
N LYS A 159 10.44 0.76 9.47
CA LYS A 159 9.94 -0.59 9.82
C LYS A 159 8.59 -0.52 10.53
N HIS A 160 8.42 0.47 11.41
CA HIS A 160 7.14 0.74 12.05
C HIS A 160 6.08 1.23 11.05
N SER A 161 6.45 2.08 10.09
CA SER A 161 5.58 2.51 8.99
C SER A 161 5.13 1.31 8.14
N GLY A 162 6.05 0.41 7.78
CA GLY A 162 5.71 -0.83 7.10
C GLY A 162 4.74 -1.71 7.90
N TYR A 163 4.91 -1.80 9.22
CA TYR A 163 3.96 -2.51 10.09
C TYR A 163 2.58 -1.83 10.09
N ILE A 164 2.52 -0.51 10.22
CA ILE A 164 1.28 0.27 10.17
C ILE A 164 0.55 0.01 8.84
N ILE A 165 1.23 0.11 7.71
CA ILE A 165 0.65 -0.12 6.38
C ILE A 165 0.02 -1.52 6.29
N ARG A 166 0.66 -2.56 6.82
CA ARG A 166 0.13 -3.95 6.81
C ARG A 166 -1.09 -4.15 7.68
N ASN A 167 -1.30 -3.29 8.68
CA ASN A 167 -2.39 -3.45 9.65
C ASN A 167 -3.44 -2.34 9.58
N ALA A 168 -3.21 -1.30 8.78
CA ALA A 168 -4.17 -0.23 8.58
C ALA A 168 -5.26 -0.63 7.56
N ALA A 169 -6.46 -0.08 7.75
CA ALA A 169 -7.56 -0.24 6.81
C ALA A 169 -7.38 0.72 5.63
N ILE A 170 -6.53 0.35 4.67
CA ILE A 170 -6.33 1.12 3.44
C ILE A 170 -7.34 0.65 2.39
N ASN A 171 -8.23 1.55 1.99
CA ASN A 171 -9.26 1.25 1.00
C ASN A 171 -8.71 1.35 -0.44
N GLY A 172 -9.24 0.52 -1.34
CA GLY A 172 -8.91 0.57 -2.76
C GLY A 172 -7.63 -0.19 -3.17
N LEU A 173 -7.06 -1.01 -2.28
CA LEU A 173 -5.86 -1.82 -2.54
C LEU A 173 -6.11 -3.31 -2.36
N SER A 174 -5.45 -4.13 -3.16
CA SER A 174 -5.35 -5.57 -2.90
C SER A 174 -4.42 -5.85 -1.72
N HIS A 175 -4.56 -7.04 -1.12
CA HIS A 175 -3.64 -7.48 -0.06
C HIS A 175 -2.18 -7.54 -0.55
N ARG A 176 -1.96 -7.91 -1.82
CA ARG A 176 -0.63 -7.88 -2.44
C ARG A 176 -0.05 -6.47 -2.48
N ASP A 177 -0.85 -5.49 -2.93
CA ASP A 177 -0.39 -4.10 -3.02
C ASP A 177 -0.04 -3.53 -1.63
N ILE A 178 -0.82 -3.87 -0.59
CA ILE A 178 -0.55 -3.48 0.80
C ILE A 178 0.78 -4.06 1.28
N VAL A 179 1.02 -5.35 1.02
CA VAL A 179 2.28 -6.01 1.41
C VAL A 179 3.46 -5.39 0.68
N LEU A 180 3.36 -5.19 -0.64
CA LEU A 180 4.42 -4.54 -1.42
C LEU A 180 4.72 -3.12 -0.92
N ALA A 181 3.69 -2.29 -0.71
CA ALA A 181 3.86 -0.94 -0.18
C ALA A 181 4.57 -0.95 1.18
N SER A 182 4.22 -1.92 2.05
CA SER A 182 4.86 -2.05 3.35
C SER A 182 6.34 -2.36 3.28
N PHE A 183 6.75 -3.21 2.33
CA PHE A 183 8.17 -3.51 2.10
C PHE A 183 8.90 -2.34 1.45
N VAL A 184 8.27 -1.63 0.50
CA VAL A 184 8.83 -0.42 -0.10
C VAL A 184 9.14 0.62 0.97
N THR A 185 8.21 0.84 1.90
CA THR A 185 8.37 1.81 2.99
C THR A 185 9.42 1.36 4.02
N ALA A 186 9.44 0.07 4.37
CA ALA A 186 10.37 -0.45 5.37
C ALA A 186 11.80 -0.62 4.85
N ASN A 187 11.99 -0.60 3.52
CA ASN A 187 13.30 -0.84 2.90
C ASN A 187 14.16 0.43 2.92
N THR A 188 14.88 0.64 4.01
CA THR A 188 15.80 1.77 4.19
C THR A 188 17.16 1.55 3.56
N THR A 189 17.60 0.28 3.42
CA THR A 189 18.83 -0.12 2.73
C THR A 189 18.57 -1.35 1.87
N MET A 190 19.48 -1.64 0.93
CA MET A 190 19.38 -2.81 0.05
C MET A 190 19.46 -4.15 0.79
N GLU A 191 19.97 -4.13 2.01
CA GLU A 191 20.15 -5.33 2.85
C GLU A 191 18.97 -5.59 3.79
N ASP A 192 18.05 -4.64 3.91
CA ASP A 192 16.99 -4.63 4.93
C ASP A 192 15.76 -5.49 4.60
N ILE A 193 15.73 -6.18 3.45
CA ILE A 193 14.64 -7.13 3.19
C ILE A 193 14.87 -8.37 4.05
N ASN A 194 14.17 -8.40 5.18
CA ASN A 194 14.23 -9.55 6.09
C ASN A 194 13.64 -10.79 5.41
N ALA A 195 14.46 -11.81 5.19
CA ALA A 195 14.05 -13.05 4.53
C ALA A 195 12.90 -13.78 5.26
N ALA A 196 12.86 -13.73 6.59
CA ALA A 196 11.79 -14.36 7.37
C ALA A 196 10.46 -13.59 7.21
N ASP A 197 10.52 -12.26 7.21
CA ASP A 197 9.35 -11.43 6.92
C ASP A 197 8.85 -11.64 5.48
N TRP A 198 9.77 -11.72 4.51
CA TRP A 198 9.43 -12.00 3.12
C TRP A 198 8.74 -13.35 2.97
N ALA A 199 9.33 -14.40 3.51
CA ALA A 199 8.79 -15.75 3.48
C ALA A 199 7.37 -15.85 4.08
N ARG A 200 7.08 -15.07 5.13
CA ARG A 200 5.76 -15.00 5.75
C ARG A 200 4.68 -14.53 4.77
N TYR A 201 5.03 -13.70 3.80
CA TYR A 201 4.10 -13.14 2.82
C TYR A 201 4.28 -13.72 1.41
N SER A 202 4.98 -14.83 1.27
CA SER A 202 5.25 -15.49 -0.02
C SER A 202 3.99 -15.86 -0.81
N CYS A 203 2.83 -16.04 -0.14
CA CYS A 203 1.56 -16.26 -0.83
C CYS A 203 1.04 -15.01 -1.61
N PHE A 204 1.61 -13.83 -1.38
CA PHE A 204 1.27 -12.60 -2.09
C PHE A 204 2.40 -12.10 -2.99
N LEU A 205 3.63 -12.55 -2.75
CA LEU A 205 4.84 -12.00 -3.35
C LEU A 205 5.50 -13.04 -4.26
N THR A 206 6.12 -12.55 -5.32
CA THR A 206 6.97 -13.31 -6.22
C THR A 206 8.44 -12.89 -6.05
N GLU A 207 9.38 -13.65 -6.60
CA GLU A 207 10.80 -13.26 -6.58
C GLU A 207 11.06 -11.93 -7.32
N GLU A 208 10.29 -11.67 -8.39
CA GLU A 208 10.39 -10.41 -9.14
C GLU A 208 10.01 -9.18 -8.30
N ASP A 209 9.18 -9.36 -7.27
CA ASP A 209 8.77 -8.28 -6.38
C ASP A 209 9.91 -7.71 -5.53
N VAL A 210 10.99 -8.47 -5.36
CA VAL A 210 12.22 -7.97 -4.72
C VAL A 210 12.79 -6.78 -5.51
N GLU A 211 12.79 -6.87 -6.83
CA GLU A 211 13.24 -5.78 -7.69
C GLU A 211 12.29 -4.56 -7.59
N VAL A 212 10.99 -4.82 -7.51
CA VAL A 212 9.99 -3.75 -7.30
C VAL A 212 10.26 -3.00 -6.00
N VAL A 213 10.46 -3.71 -4.89
CA VAL A 213 10.75 -3.11 -3.58
C VAL A 213 12.03 -2.28 -3.64
N LYS A 214 13.09 -2.82 -4.24
CA LYS A 214 14.38 -2.12 -4.36
C LYS A 214 14.26 -0.83 -5.17
N LYS A 215 13.69 -0.89 -6.37
CA LYS A 215 13.57 0.27 -7.26
C LYS A 215 12.65 1.35 -6.68
N MET A 216 11.48 0.94 -6.17
CA MET A 216 10.53 1.88 -5.57
C MET A 216 11.05 2.45 -4.25
N GLY A 217 11.70 1.64 -3.41
CA GLY A 217 12.33 2.12 -2.17
C GLY A 217 13.40 3.16 -2.46
N THR A 218 14.22 2.96 -3.49
CA THR A 218 15.22 3.95 -3.92
C THR A 218 14.56 5.24 -4.40
N ILE A 219 13.49 5.17 -5.21
CA ILE A 219 12.72 6.35 -5.65
C ILE A 219 12.17 7.12 -4.45
N LEU A 220 11.57 6.42 -3.48
CA LEU A 220 11.01 7.04 -2.29
C LEU A 220 12.08 7.75 -1.46
N ARG A 221 13.22 7.10 -1.25
CA ARG A 221 14.35 7.68 -0.48
C ARG A 221 14.93 8.92 -1.14
N ILE A 222 15.05 8.93 -2.47
CA ILE A 222 15.49 10.13 -3.20
C ILE A 222 14.46 11.24 -3.04
N ALA A 223 13.15 10.94 -3.15
CA ALA A 223 12.10 11.92 -2.95
C ALA A 223 12.10 12.51 -1.53
N GLU A 224 12.33 11.66 -0.51
CA GLU A 224 12.49 12.09 0.89
C GLU A 224 13.73 12.94 1.10
N ALA A 225 14.88 12.56 0.49
CA ALA A 225 16.11 13.32 0.56
C ALA A 225 15.99 14.72 -0.08
N LEU A 226 15.23 14.83 -1.17
CA LEU A 226 14.95 16.10 -1.85
C LEU A 226 13.96 17.01 -1.11
N ASP A 227 13.45 16.59 0.04
CA ASP A 227 12.68 17.44 0.97
C ASP A 227 13.20 17.31 2.41
N ARG A 228 14.52 17.22 2.54
CA ARG A 228 15.19 16.97 3.82
C ARG A 228 14.92 18.04 4.86
N SER A 229 14.89 19.29 4.45
CA SER A 229 14.56 20.44 5.32
C SER A 229 13.06 20.57 5.62
N ARG A 230 12.20 19.82 4.92
CA ARG A 230 10.72 19.86 5.04
C ARG A 230 10.10 21.19 4.62
N THR A 231 10.81 21.97 3.84
CA THR A 231 10.35 23.30 3.39
C THR A 231 9.67 23.27 2.04
N GLY A 232 9.74 22.14 1.32
CA GLY A 232 9.21 22.03 -0.03
C GLY A 232 10.00 22.84 -1.07
N VAL A 233 11.27 23.12 -0.80
CA VAL A 233 12.11 23.96 -1.67
C VAL A 233 12.34 23.33 -3.05
N VAL A 234 12.38 22.01 -3.15
CA VAL A 234 12.40 21.29 -4.42
C VAL A 234 10.95 21.08 -4.88
N THR A 235 10.57 21.73 -5.96
CA THR A 235 9.20 21.74 -6.49
C THR A 235 8.99 20.80 -7.67
N GLY A 236 10.06 20.44 -8.37
CA GLY A 236 10.00 19.59 -9.55
C GLY A 236 11.30 18.86 -9.85
N ILE A 237 11.20 17.78 -10.62
CA ILE A 237 12.31 16.93 -11.03
C ILE A 237 12.15 16.56 -12.49
N ASN A 238 13.26 16.70 -13.25
CA ASN A 238 13.39 16.20 -14.61
C ASN A 238 14.61 15.28 -14.70
N CYS A 239 14.50 14.14 -15.35
CA CYS A 239 15.59 13.18 -15.50
C CYS A 239 15.94 12.98 -16.99
N ASP A 240 17.18 13.27 -17.36
CA ASP A 240 17.73 12.94 -18.66
C ASP A 240 18.55 11.64 -18.55
N ILE A 241 18.17 10.62 -19.31
CA ILE A 241 18.86 9.32 -19.32
C ILE A 241 19.84 9.31 -20.49
N LEU A 242 21.13 9.38 -20.19
CA LEU A 242 22.22 9.50 -21.16
C LEU A 242 23.22 8.34 -20.99
N GLY A 243 23.17 7.37 -21.93
CA GLY A 243 24.08 6.22 -21.85
C GLY A 243 24.03 5.54 -20.47
N ASP A 244 25.13 5.56 -19.75
CA ASP A 244 25.28 4.97 -18.42
C ASP A 244 24.97 5.90 -17.24
N SER A 245 24.47 7.09 -17.53
CA SER A 245 24.17 8.10 -16.50
C SER A 245 22.75 8.61 -16.59
N VAL A 246 22.24 9.04 -15.44
CA VAL A 246 20.99 9.78 -15.29
C VAL A 246 21.31 11.14 -14.71
N ILE A 247 21.00 12.20 -15.44
CA ILE A 247 21.14 13.57 -14.95
C ILE A 247 19.79 13.99 -14.37
N MET A 248 19.73 14.14 -13.05
CA MET A 248 18.55 14.62 -12.34
C MET A 248 18.64 16.13 -12.18
N LYS A 249 17.73 16.86 -12.82
CA LYS A 249 17.59 18.31 -12.73
C LYS A 249 16.43 18.63 -11.81
N THR A 250 16.66 19.51 -10.85
CA THR A 250 15.64 19.94 -9.87
C THR A 250 15.16 21.34 -10.17
N GLU A 251 13.88 21.59 -9.99
CA GLU A 251 13.27 22.91 -9.97
C GLU A 251 13.22 23.39 -8.52
N LEU A 252 13.77 24.56 -8.25
CA LEU A 252 13.97 25.06 -6.89
C LEU A 252 13.18 26.36 -6.67
N ALA A 253 12.54 26.47 -5.50
CA ALA A 253 11.91 27.70 -5.02
C ALA A 253 12.82 28.54 -4.10
N GLY A 254 14.03 28.05 -3.79
CA GLY A 254 15.00 28.69 -2.91
C GLY A 254 16.31 27.91 -2.84
N GLU A 255 17.09 28.14 -1.80
CA GLU A 255 18.33 27.40 -1.55
C GLU A 255 18.04 25.96 -1.15
N ALA A 256 18.70 24.97 -1.77
CA ALA A 256 18.43 23.53 -1.61
C ALA A 256 19.73 22.71 -1.44
N GLU A 257 20.77 23.31 -0.84
CA GLU A 257 22.08 22.64 -0.68
C GLU A 257 21.94 21.34 0.13
N LEU A 258 21.14 21.35 1.19
CA LEU A 258 20.92 20.20 2.05
C LEU A 258 20.21 19.06 1.30
N GLU A 259 19.19 19.39 0.52
CA GLU A 259 18.42 18.45 -0.30
C GLU A 259 19.29 17.79 -1.36
N LEU A 260 20.05 18.61 -2.09
CA LEU A 260 20.94 18.13 -3.16
C LEU A 260 22.07 17.27 -2.60
N ALA A 261 22.71 17.68 -1.50
CA ALA A 261 23.72 16.89 -0.81
C ALA A 261 23.14 15.53 -0.35
N SER A 262 21.97 15.55 0.30
CA SER A 262 21.30 14.33 0.78
C SER A 262 20.90 13.40 -0.37
N ALA A 263 20.48 13.93 -1.52
CA ALA A 263 20.14 13.12 -2.68
C ALA A 263 21.40 12.50 -3.34
N VAL A 264 22.51 13.24 -3.40
CA VAL A 264 23.80 12.74 -3.94
C VAL A 264 24.33 11.58 -3.10
N GLU A 265 24.14 11.57 -1.78
CA GLU A 265 24.51 10.45 -0.90
C GLU A 265 23.83 9.13 -1.32
N LEU A 266 22.71 9.19 -2.02
CA LEU A 266 21.99 8.00 -2.51
C LEU A 266 22.45 7.53 -3.91
N ALA A 267 23.40 8.22 -4.55
CA ALA A 267 23.91 7.83 -5.87
C ALA A 267 24.49 6.40 -5.93
N PRO A 268 25.22 5.90 -4.91
CA PRO A 268 25.68 4.50 -4.90
C PRO A 268 24.51 3.49 -4.89
N ASP A 269 23.46 3.77 -4.12
CA ASP A 269 22.25 2.91 -4.06
C ASP A 269 21.50 2.96 -5.39
N PHE A 270 21.36 4.13 -5.98
CA PHE A 270 20.75 4.28 -7.30
C PHE A 270 21.52 3.47 -8.35
N ARG A 271 22.85 3.58 -8.39
CA ARG A 271 23.70 2.80 -9.29
C ARG A 271 23.53 1.30 -9.09
N ARG A 272 23.46 0.84 -7.85
CA ARG A 272 23.30 -0.59 -7.52
C ARG A 272 21.97 -1.12 -8.04
N VAL A 273 20.88 -0.32 -7.93
CA VAL A 273 19.51 -0.72 -8.29
C VAL A 273 19.20 -0.56 -9.78
N PHE A 274 19.52 0.62 -10.33
CA PHE A 274 19.17 0.96 -11.71
C PHE A 274 20.26 0.66 -12.72
N LYS A 275 21.46 0.26 -12.26
CA LYS A 275 22.64 0.01 -13.09
C LYS A 275 23.06 1.23 -13.92
N LYS A 276 22.81 2.43 -13.39
CA LYS A 276 23.13 3.74 -13.97
C LYS A 276 23.74 4.64 -12.89
N ASN A 277 24.64 5.53 -13.28
CA ASN A 277 25.15 6.57 -12.38
C ASN A 277 24.08 7.66 -12.25
N LEU A 278 23.91 8.19 -11.06
CA LEU A 278 23.07 9.36 -10.78
C LEU A 278 23.96 10.59 -10.73
#